data_b42a2735e8bb0666d995e2769359fc93
#
_entry.id   b42a2735e8bb0666d995e2769359fc93
#
_cell.length_a   1.000
_cell.length_b   1.000
_cell.length_c   1.000
_cell.angle_alpha   90.00
_cell.angle_beta   90.00
_cell.angle_gamma   90.00
#
_symmetry.space_group_name_H-M   'P 1'
#
loop_
_entity.id
_entity.type
_entity.pdbx_description
1 polymer ?
#
loop_
_entity_poly.entity_id
_entity_poly.type
_entity_poly.pdbx_seq_one_letter_code
_entity_poly.pdbx_strand_id
1 'polypeptide(L)'
;MIHSFRKFFEFAGRQSRNWYLGLFYEIIRCILEALQFAALLVVLDGLVHDNITAQTALLAFGIMLVSVIGTAIFWYLAHGKEGEGSYRMCEDKRIQIGNRMKYMPMGYFNSHSLGNLTSVSTATMSDLESMSFAVIVRTLVGVIHASIFSVAMSYFSWKISLIFLTGVILFMVINTMLLRCSKRLSPIRLDAQTEFMDAVLEYIQGMSVVRAFHMAKQSNTTLEKSIDETQRKNQLIERQRIPYIAAEQVVLRIASATAAFCSIALFINGTLELTYCLIILVSAFMVYSQLESAGEMFFMLSMIDASIDRVEEINQSPQIDIDGKEQTPDRLDIEMQDISFSYGDKKVIDHVSLTIPQGTTTAIVGPSGSGKTTLVNLIARFWDVDSGSVRIGGIDVKDYKLDSLMKNISMVFQNVYLFPDTIENNIKFGSPNATHEEVVKAAKAARCHDFISALPKGYQTVIGESGATISGGEKQRISIARAIMKDAPIIILDEATANVDPENEAELQKAIEALTQGKTIIMIAHRLKTVKNADQIIVIDRGKISQQGTHDELIKQAGIYADFVGMREKAIGWKIKADSLA
;
A
#
# COMPACT_ATOMS: atom_id res chain seq x y z
N MET A 1 -11.79 -23.81 -0.18
CA MET A 1 -12.91 -22.96 -0.58
C MET A 1 -13.57 -22.27 0.62
N ILE A 2 -14.22 -22.98 1.57
CA ILE A 2 -14.84 -22.37 2.77
C ILE A 2 -13.88 -21.45 3.51
N HIS A 3 -12.61 -21.83 3.62
CA HIS A 3 -11.57 -21.00 4.25
C HIS A 3 -11.35 -19.66 3.54
N SER A 4 -11.32 -19.63 2.19
CA SER A 4 -11.13 -18.39 1.43
C SER A 4 -12.33 -17.44 1.58
N PHE A 5 -13.56 -17.98 1.57
CA PHE A 5 -14.73 -17.16 1.85
C PHE A 5 -14.73 -16.63 3.29
N ARG A 6 -14.42 -17.47 4.26
CA ARG A 6 -14.31 -17.04 5.65
C ARG A 6 -13.30 -15.91 5.81
N LYS A 7 -12.10 -16.07 5.22
CA LYS A 7 -11.05 -15.06 5.22
C LYS A 7 -11.52 -13.75 4.58
N PHE A 8 -12.25 -13.82 3.45
CA PHE A 8 -12.82 -12.65 2.81
C PHE A 8 -13.84 -11.92 3.71
N PHE A 9 -14.76 -12.64 4.35
CA PHE A 9 -15.75 -12.04 5.25
C PHE A 9 -15.12 -11.49 6.53
N GLU A 10 -14.07 -12.12 7.06
CA GLU A 10 -13.27 -11.59 8.16
C GLU A 10 -12.56 -10.30 7.74
N PHE A 11 -11.98 -10.27 6.54
CA PHE A 11 -11.36 -9.08 5.96
C PHE A 11 -12.38 -7.95 5.72
N ALA A 12 -13.59 -8.26 5.28
CA ALA A 12 -14.67 -7.30 5.08
C ALA A 12 -15.15 -6.66 6.40
N GLY A 13 -14.94 -7.29 7.54
CA GLY A 13 -15.19 -6.75 8.87
C GLY A 13 -16.63 -6.21 9.01
N ARG A 14 -16.79 -4.92 9.28
CA ARG A 14 -18.12 -4.27 9.45
C ARG A 14 -18.99 -4.34 8.20
N GLN A 15 -18.40 -4.39 7.02
CA GLN A 15 -19.11 -4.43 5.74
C GLN A 15 -19.63 -5.82 5.40
N SER A 16 -19.25 -6.87 6.12
CA SER A 16 -19.78 -8.23 5.94
C SER A 16 -21.31 -8.30 5.99
N ARG A 17 -21.96 -7.40 6.75
CA ARG A 17 -23.43 -7.29 6.80
C ARG A 17 -24.03 -6.95 5.42
N ASN A 18 -23.44 -6.03 4.67
CA ASN A 18 -23.91 -5.67 3.34
C ASN A 18 -23.76 -6.86 2.38
N TRP A 19 -22.67 -7.60 2.48
CA TRP A 19 -22.44 -8.82 1.71
C TRP A 19 -23.45 -9.91 2.02
N TYR A 20 -23.75 -10.19 3.29
CA TYR A 20 -24.77 -11.17 3.67
C TYR A 20 -26.17 -10.77 3.20
N LEU A 21 -26.51 -9.49 3.26
CA LEU A 21 -27.80 -8.99 2.72
C LEU A 21 -27.87 -9.15 1.20
N GLY A 22 -26.78 -8.84 0.49
CA GLY A 22 -26.68 -9.06 -0.96
C GLY A 22 -26.89 -10.53 -1.32
N LEU A 23 -26.16 -11.44 -0.67
CA LEU A 23 -26.31 -12.88 -0.86
C LEU A 23 -27.72 -13.38 -0.53
N PHE A 24 -28.37 -12.84 0.48
CA PHE A 24 -29.75 -13.16 0.79
C PHE A 24 -30.69 -12.77 -0.35
N TYR A 25 -30.53 -11.59 -0.94
CA TYR A 25 -31.31 -11.16 -2.11
C TYR A 25 -30.98 -12.03 -3.34
N GLU A 26 -29.74 -12.47 -3.51
CA GLU A 26 -29.36 -13.40 -4.58
C GLU A 26 -30.04 -14.79 -4.42
N ILE A 27 -30.19 -15.29 -3.20
CA ILE A 27 -30.94 -16.53 -2.95
C ILE A 27 -32.41 -16.38 -3.39
N ILE A 28 -33.06 -15.25 -3.02
CA ILE A 28 -34.43 -15.00 -3.45
C ILE A 28 -34.50 -14.88 -4.97
N ARG A 29 -33.54 -14.20 -5.59
CA ARG A 29 -33.42 -14.10 -7.04
C ARG A 29 -33.35 -15.48 -7.71
N CYS A 30 -32.50 -16.39 -7.21
CA CYS A 30 -32.39 -17.74 -7.73
C CYS A 30 -33.71 -18.53 -7.61
N ILE A 31 -34.46 -18.37 -6.52
CA ILE A 31 -35.77 -18.99 -6.34
C ILE A 31 -36.79 -18.43 -7.35
N LEU A 32 -36.81 -17.14 -7.57
CA LEU A 32 -37.68 -16.48 -8.55
C LEU A 32 -37.33 -16.88 -9.98
N GLU A 33 -36.05 -17.06 -10.29
CA GLU A 33 -35.59 -17.58 -11.58
C GLU A 33 -36.07 -19.02 -11.84
N ALA A 34 -36.14 -19.84 -10.79
CA ALA A 34 -36.68 -21.21 -10.89
C ALA A 34 -38.18 -21.23 -11.27
N LEU A 35 -38.96 -20.17 -11.05
CA LEU A 35 -40.34 -20.07 -11.49
C LEU A 35 -40.50 -20.13 -13.03
N GLN A 36 -39.46 -19.83 -13.80
CA GLN A 36 -39.46 -19.97 -15.25
C GLN A 36 -39.69 -21.44 -15.67
N PHE A 37 -39.14 -22.36 -14.89
CA PHE A 37 -39.39 -23.80 -15.12
C PHE A 37 -40.79 -24.23 -14.72
N ALA A 38 -41.39 -23.59 -13.72
CA ALA A 38 -42.80 -23.81 -13.38
C ALA A 38 -43.74 -23.30 -14.51
N ALA A 39 -43.44 -22.17 -15.13
CA ALA A 39 -44.16 -21.67 -16.28
C ALA A 39 -44.03 -22.63 -17.48
N LEU A 40 -42.79 -23.13 -17.73
CA LEU A 40 -42.56 -24.14 -18.78
C LEU A 40 -43.31 -25.45 -18.51
N LEU A 41 -43.36 -25.88 -17.25
CA LEU A 41 -44.12 -27.07 -16.86
C LEU A 41 -45.61 -26.92 -17.20
N VAL A 42 -46.23 -25.79 -16.88
CA VAL A 42 -47.65 -25.53 -17.18
C VAL A 42 -47.93 -25.60 -18.68
N VAL A 43 -47.03 -25.09 -19.52
CA VAL A 43 -47.19 -25.14 -20.98
C VAL A 43 -47.00 -26.56 -21.51
N LEU A 44 -45.94 -27.25 -21.05
CA LEU A 44 -45.67 -28.64 -21.48
C LEU A 44 -46.78 -29.62 -21.07
N ASP A 45 -47.34 -29.45 -19.87
CA ASP A 45 -48.43 -30.27 -19.40
C ASP A 45 -49.69 -30.07 -20.24
N GLY A 46 -50.02 -28.82 -20.57
CA GLY A 46 -51.12 -28.49 -21.49
C GLY A 46 -50.92 -29.06 -22.90
N LEU A 47 -49.67 -29.06 -23.42
CA LEU A 47 -49.32 -29.63 -24.72
C LEU A 47 -49.44 -31.15 -24.76
N VAL A 48 -48.95 -31.81 -23.73
CA VAL A 48 -48.94 -33.29 -23.66
C VAL A 48 -50.35 -33.87 -23.50
N HIS A 49 -51.24 -33.16 -22.81
CA HIS A 49 -52.60 -33.59 -22.54
C HIS A 49 -53.65 -32.95 -23.49
N ASP A 50 -53.25 -32.31 -24.59
CA ASP A 50 -54.10 -31.60 -25.55
C ASP A 50 -55.11 -30.62 -24.89
N ASN A 51 -54.69 -29.96 -23.81
CA ASN A 51 -55.54 -29.16 -22.96
C ASN A 51 -55.09 -27.69 -22.91
N ILE A 52 -54.54 -27.18 -24.02
CA ILE A 52 -54.09 -25.78 -24.13
C ILE A 52 -55.26 -24.87 -24.27
N THR A 53 -55.44 -24.03 -23.28
CA THR A 53 -56.45 -22.97 -23.26
C THR A 53 -55.83 -21.58 -23.15
N ALA A 54 -56.60 -20.53 -23.44
CA ALA A 54 -56.16 -19.15 -23.18
C ALA A 54 -55.81 -18.92 -21.69
N GLN A 55 -56.44 -19.67 -20.80
CA GLN A 55 -56.16 -19.62 -19.36
C GLN A 55 -54.77 -20.22 -19.04
N THR A 56 -54.41 -21.34 -19.67
CA THR A 56 -53.07 -21.94 -19.52
C THR A 56 -51.98 -20.97 -19.98
N ALA A 57 -52.18 -20.33 -21.14
CA ALA A 57 -51.24 -19.34 -21.66
C ALA A 57 -51.12 -18.09 -20.72
N LEU A 58 -52.28 -17.63 -20.20
CA LEU A 58 -52.32 -16.48 -19.25
C LEU A 58 -51.63 -16.82 -17.92
N LEU A 59 -51.81 -18.04 -17.41
CA LEU A 59 -51.15 -18.51 -16.18
C LEU A 59 -49.65 -18.59 -16.37
N ALA A 60 -49.18 -19.23 -17.45
CA ALA A 60 -47.76 -19.33 -17.76
C ALA A 60 -47.12 -17.92 -17.94
N PHE A 61 -47.81 -17.03 -18.66
CA PHE A 61 -47.36 -15.66 -18.82
C PHE A 61 -47.29 -14.90 -17.48
N GLY A 62 -48.30 -15.06 -16.60
CA GLY A 62 -48.32 -14.47 -15.26
C GLY A 62 -47.13 -14.94 -14.39
N ILE A 63 -46.85 -16.25 -14.39
CA ILE A 63 -45.69 -16.82 -13.68
C ILE A 63 -44.38 -16.25 -14.24
N MET A 64 -44.23 -16.22 -15.57
CA MET A 64 -43.06 -15.62 -16.22
C MET A 64 -42.89 -14.15 -15.85
N LEU A 65 -43.97 -13.36 -15.86
CA LEU A 65 -43.94 -11.95 -15.52
C LEU A 65 -43.46 -11.72 -14.07
N VAL A 66 -44.01 -12.50 -13.13
CA VAL A 66 -43.58 -12.48 -11.72
C VAL A 66 -42.09 -12.83 -11.59
N SER A 67 -41.65 -13.86 -12.30
CA SER A 67 -40.24 -14.28 -12.31
C SER A 67 -39.34 -13.15 -12.83
N VAL A 68 -39.63 -12.59 -14.00
CA VAL A 68 -38.79 -11.57 -14.63
C VAL A 68 -38.74 -10.29 -13.79
N ILE A 69 -39.89 -9.77 -13.36
CA ILE A 69 -39.96 -8.56 -12.54
C ILE A 69 -39.27 -8.79 -11.19
N GLY A 70 -39.57 -9.90 -10.53
CA GLY A 70 -38.98 -10.24 -9.25
C GLY A 70 -37.46 -10.41 -9.34
N THR A 71 -36.98 -11.15 -10.35
CA THR A 71 -35.54 -11.30 -10.60
C THR A 71 -34.85 -9.94 -10.82
N ALA A 72 -35.45 -9.05 -11.60
CA ALA A 72 -34.90 -7.70 -11.84
C ALA A 72 -34.82 -6.86 -10.55
N ILE A 73 -35.87 -6.89 -9.72
CA ILE A 73 -35.92 -6.16 -8.45
C ILE A 73 -34.83 -6.69 -7.49
N PHE A 74 -34.77 -8.00 -7.28
CA PHE A 74 -33.82 -8.57 -6.34
C PHE A 74 -32.39 -8.51 -6.85
N TRP A 75 -32.17 -8.57 -8.15
CA TRP A 75 -30.86 -8.29 -8.75
C TRP A 75 -30.41 -6.85 -8.45
N TYR A 76 -31.28 -5.86 -8.62
CA TYR A 76 -30.95 -4.46 -8.32
C TYR A 76 -30.61 -4.25 -6.83
N LEU A 77 -31.40 -4.87 -5.92
CA LEU A 77 -31.18 -4.78 -4.48
C LEU A 77 -29.88 -5.49 -4.06
N ALA A 78 -29.61 -6.66 -4.61
CA ALA A 78 -28.38 -7.42 -4.34
C ALA A 78 -27.15 -6.64 -4.80
N HIS A 79 -27.13 -6.22 -6.07
CA HIS A 79 -26.03 -5.45 -6.67
C HIS A 79 -25.72 -4.16 -5.90
N GLY A 80 -26.76 -3.46 -5.45
CA GLY A 80 -26.59 -2.26 -4.64
C GLY A 80 -25.88 -2.54 -3.30
N LYS A 81 -26.26 -3.63 -2.62
CA LYS A 81 -25.66 -4.00 -1.31
C LYS A 81 -24.26 -4.57 -1.43
N GLU A 82 -24.02 -5.38 -2.41
CA GLU A 82 -22.72 -5.99 -2.68
C GLU A 82 -21.70 -4.96 -3.15
N GLY A 83 -22.11 -4.05 -4.06
CA GLY A 83 -21.29 -2.92 -4.49
C GLY A 83 -20.96 -1.98 -3.33
N GLU A 84 -21.94 -1.57 -2.53
CA GLU A 84 -21.73 -0.77 -1.33
C GLU A 84 -20.74 -1.47 -0.37
N GLY A 85 -20.89 -2.79 -0.18
CA GLY A 85 -20.03 -3.59 0.66
C GLY A 85 -18.58 -3.62 0.14
N SER A 86 -18.36 -3.74 -1.17
CA SER A 86 -17.04 -3.77 -1.78
C SER A 86 -16.32 -2.43 -1.66
N TYR A 87 -16.97 -1.34 -2.09
CA TYR A 87 -16.36 -0.01 -2.07
C TYR A 87 -16.03 0.46 -0.64
N ARG A 88 -16.96 0.32 0.31
CA ARG A 88 -16.71 0.72 1.70
C ARG A 88 -15.68 -0.15 2.41
N MET A 89 -15.62 -1.45 2.09
CA MET A 89 -14.59 -2.34 2.61
C MET A 89 -13.20 -1.83 2.19
N CYS A 90 -13.02 -1.50 0.92
CA CYS A 90 -11.74 -1.00 0.40
C CYS A 90 -11.41 0.39 0.94
N GLU A 91 -12.39 1.28 1.11
CA GLU A 91 -12.24 2.57 1.77
C GLU A 91 -11.72 2.42 3.21
N ASP A 92 -12.39 1.59 4.02
CA ASP A 92 -12.00 1.32 5.41
C ASP A 92 -10.55 0.79 5.48
N LYS A 93 -10.16 -0.11 4.55
CA LYS A 93 -8.81 -0.68 4.50
C LYS A 93 -7.76 0.33 4.04
N ARG A 94 -8.05 1.17 3.05
CA ARG A 94 -7.13 2.25 2.63
C ARG A 94 -6.86 3.24 3.77
N ILE A 95 -7.90 3.61 4.52
CA ILE A 95 -7.77 4.46 5.71
C ILE A 95 -6.92 3.76 6.79
N GLN A 96 -7.15 2.45 7.01
CA GLN A 96 -6.37 1.66 7.97
C GLN A 96 -4.90 1.61 7.59
N ILE A 97 -4.57 1.33 6.31
CA ILE A 97 -3.19 1.34 5.79
C ILE A 97 -2.55 2.73 5.99
N GLY A 98 -3.26 3.80 5.60
CA GLY A 98 -2.76 5.18 5.75
C GLY A 98 -2.49 5.56 7.22
N ASN A 99 -3.36 5.15 8.14
CA ASN A 99 -3.13 5.35 9.56
C ASN A 99 -1.95 4.51 10.09
N ARG A 100 -1.78 3.28 9.59
CA ARG A 100 -0.66 2.42 9.96
C ARG A 100 0.68 3.03 9.53
N MET A 101 0.75 3.56 8.31
CA MET A 101 1.96 4.20 7.76
C MET A 101 2.50 5.32 8.64
N LYS A 102 1.65 6.05 9.36
CA LYS A 102 2.08 7.15 10.25
C LYS A 102 3.00 6.68 11.37
N TYR A 103 2.87 5.43 11.79
CA TYR A 103 3.58 4.87 12.95
C TYR A 103 4.57 3.75 12.55
N MET A 104 4.83 3.57 11.26
CA MET A 104 5.87 2.67 10.79
C MET A 104 7.26 3.29 11.00
N PRO A 105 8.28 2.48 11.35
CA PRO A 105 9.66 2.94 11.37
C PRO A 105 10.07 3.50 10.00
N MET A 106 10.86 4.56 9.96
CA MET A 106 11.32 5.16 8.69
C MET A 106 12.09 4.17 7.80
N GLY A 107 12.72 3.16 8.38
CA GLY A 107 13.36 2.09 7.63
C GLY A 107 12.43 1.27 6.76
N TYR A 108 11.15 1.30 7.05
CA TYR A 108 10.12 0.65 6.23
C TYR A 108 9.87 1.39 4.90
N PHE A 109 10.24 2.68 4.82
CA PHE A 109 10.10 3.51 3.62
C PHE A 109 11.36 3.53 2.75
N ASN A 110 12.14 2.44 2.74
CA ASN A 110 13.21 2.28 1.77
C ASN A 110 12.63 2.07 0.36
N SER A 111 13.46 2.20 -0.66
CA SER A 111 13.03 2.13 -2.07
C SER A 111 12.24 0.86 -2.41
N HIS A 112 12.61 -0.28 -1.82
CA HIS A 112 11.95 -1.57 -2.03
C HIS A 112 10.58 -1.65 -1.34
N SER A 113 10.48 -1.19 -0.10
CA SER A 113 9.23 -1.16 0.65
C SER A 113 8.25 -0.10 0.11
N LEU A 114 8.76 1.03 -0.39
CA LEU A 114 7.92 2.10 -0.96
C LEU A 114 7.15 1.61 -2.18
N GLY A 115 7.81 0.88 -3.08
CA GLY A 115 7.18 0.26 -4.25
C GLY A 115 6.06 -0.70 -3.85
N ASN A 116 6.32 -1.58 -2.86
CA ASN A 116 5.32 -2.51 -2.34
C ASN A 116 4.14 -1.78 -1.68
N LEU A 117 4.39 -0.82 -0.80
CA LEU A 117 3.35 -0.01 -0.15
C LEU A 117 2.47 0.72 -1.16
N THR A 118 3.08 1.33 -2.19
CA THR A 118 2.36 2.00 -3.27
C THR A 118 1.51 1.01 -4.05
N SER A 119 2.07 -0.14 -4.46
CA SER A 119 1.37 -1.19 -5.19
C SER A 119 0.17 -1.72 -4.41
N VAL A 120 0.34 -2.00 -3.11
CA VAL A 120 -0.75 -2.51 -2.27
C VAL A 120 -1.83 -1.46 -2.06
N SER A 121 -1.46 -0.22 -1.75
CA SER A 121 -2.43 0.86 -1.48
C SER A 121 -3.23 1.29 -2.71
N THR A 122 -2.67 1.10 -3.92
CA THR A 122 -3.29 1.49 -5.19
C THR A 122 -3.80 0.28 -5.97
N ALA A 123 -2.92 -0.45 -6.65
CA ALA A 123 -3.28 -1.52 -7.57
C ALA A 123 -4.00 -2.69 -6.87
N THR A 124 -3.40 -3.26 -5.79
CA THR A 124 -3.99 -4.39 -5.07
C THR A 124 -5.37 -4.03 -4.48
N MET A 125 -5.49 -2.83 -3.91
CA MET A 125 -6.78 -2.38 -3.38
C MET A 125 -7.81 -2.12 -4.48
N SER A 126 -7.42 -1.60 -5.65
CA SER A 126 -8.32 -1.41 -6.81
C SER A 126 -8.75 -2.74 -7.41
N ASP A 127 -7.86 -3.73 -7.46
CA ASP A 127 -8.20 -5.10 -7.87
C ASP A 127 -9.20 -5.74 -6.90
N LEU A 128 -8.98 -5.62 -5.58
CA LEU A 128 -9.93 -6.09 -4.58
C LEU A 128 -11.29 -5.39 -4.71
N GLU A 129 -11.30 -4.09 -4.97
CA GLU A 129 -12.52 -3.29 -5.13
C GLU A 129 -13.35 -3.73 -6.33
N SER A 130 -12.72 -3.95 -7.48
CA SER A 130 -13.39 -4.30 -8.74
C SER A 130 -13.70 -5.78 -8.87
N MET A 131 -12.78 -6.65 -8.43
CA MET A 131 -12.87 -8.11 -8.64
C MET A 131 -13.66 -8.82 -7.55
N SER A 132 -13.58 -8.39 -6.28
CA SER A 132 -14.21 -9.12 -5.17
C SER A 132 -15.71 -9.27 -5.37
N PHE A 133 -16.37 -8.20 -5.82
CA PHE A 133 -17.80 -8.21 -6.12
C PHE A 133 -18.14 -9.30 -7.15
N ALA A 134 -17.50 -9.27 -8.33
CA ALA A 134 -17.81 -10.23 -9.39
C ALA A 134 -17.45 -11.67 -9.01
N VAL A 135 -16.30 -11.86 -8.36
CA VAL A 135 -15.77 -13.20 -8.04
C VAL A 135 -16.56 -13.87 -6.92
N ILE A 136 -16.77 -13.16 -5.80
CA ILE A 136 -17.45 -13.71 -4.63
C ILE A 136 -18.90 -14.04 -4.96
N VAL A 137 -19.60 -13.10 -5.61
CA VAL A 137 -21.02 -13.27 -5.94
C VAL A 137 -21.20 -14.39 -6.96
N ARG A 138 -20.51 -14.34 -8.10
CA ARG A 138 -20.68 -15.38 -9.15
C ARG A 138 -20.34 -16.77 -8.65
N THR A 139 -19.27 -16.90 -7.84
CA THR A 139 -18.88 -18.19 -7.30
C THR A 139 -19.94 -18.77 -6.35
N LEU A 140 -20.47 -17.95 -5.43
CA LEU A 140 -21.48 -18.41 -4.47
C LEU A 140 -22.83 -18.63 -5.15
N VAL A 141 -23.27 -17.69 -5.98
CA VAL A 141 -24.55 -17.77 -6.69
C VAL A 141 -24.60 -18.98 -7.63
N GLY A 142 -23.52 -19.27 -8.36
CA GLY A 142 -23.48 -20.44 -9.23
C GLY A 142 -23.71 -21.76 -8.48
N VAL A 143 -23.07 -21.91 -7.30
CA VAL A 143 -23.25 -23.08 -6.46
C VAL A 143 -24.67 -23.14 -5.85
N ILE A 144 -25.18 -22.00 -5.35
CA ILE A 144 -26.51 -21.87 -4.77
C ILE A 144 -27.58 -22.20 -5.81
N HIS A 145 -27.47 -21.59 -7.00
CA HIS A 145 -28.41 -21.82 -8.11
C HIS A 145 -28.46 -23.29 -8.51
N ALA A 146 -27.32 -23.91 -8.82
CA ALA A 146 -27.27 -25.32 -9.20
C ALA A 146 -27.80 -26.23 -8.08
N SER A 147 -27.57 -25.91 -6.82
CA SER A 147 -28.07 -26.66 -5.67
C SER A 147 -29.59 -26.55 -5.53
N ILE A 148 -30.15 -25.34 -5.61
CA ILE A 148 -31.60 -25.10 -5.56
C ILE A 148 -32.30 -25.85 -6.70
N PHE A 149 -31.79 -25.72 -7.92
CA PHE A 149 -32.33 -26.44 -9.08
C PHE A 149 -32.24 -27.93 -8.94
N SER A 150 -31.10 -28.45 -8.50
CA SER A 150 -30.94 -29.90 -8.30
C SER A 150 -31.93 -30.44 -7.27
N VAL A 151 -32.19 -29.69 -6.19
CA VAL A 151 -33.18 -30.04 -5.18
C VAL A 151 -34.61 -29.94 -5.74
N ALA A 152 -34.93 -28.88 -6.50
CA ALA A 152 -36.24 -28.71 -7.13
C ALA A 152 -36.59 -29.89 -8.07
N MET A 153 -35.58 -30.45 -8.74
CA MET A 153 -35.76 -31.65 -9.58
C MET A 153 -36.21 -32.89 -8.79
N SER A 154 -36.08 -32.93 -7.47
CA SER A 154 -36.56 -34.02 -6.64
C SER A 154 -38.10 -34.16 -6.66
N TYR A 155 -38.81 -33.07 -6.97
CA TYR A 155 -40.27 -33.09 -7.17
C TYR A 155 -40.68 -34.00 -8.34
N PHE A 156 -39.89 -34.03 -9.42
CA PHE A 156 -40.14 -34.83 -10.59
C PHE A 156 -39.58 -36.24 -10.46
N SER A 157 -38.32 -36.35 -10.01
CA SER A 157 -37.67 -37.64 -9.77
C SER A 157 -36.47 -37.47 -8.82
N TRP A 158 -36.54 -38.11 -7.65
CA TRP A 158 -35.44 -38.08 -6.69
C TRP A 158 -34.15 -38.72 -7.25
N LYS A 159 -34.27 -39.71 -8.16
CA LYS A 159 -33.12 -40.37 -8.80
C LYS A 159 -32.33 -39.38 -9.68
N ILE A 160 -33.04 -38.54 -10.43
CA ILE A 160 -32.44 -37.55 -11.32
C ILE A 160 -31.85 -36.36 -10.50
N SER A 161 -32.57 -35.95 -9.46
CA SER A 161 -32.03 -34.96 -8.49
C SER A 161 -30.67 -35.41 -7.92
N LEU A 162 -30.54 -36.69 -7.59
CA LEU A 162 -29.27 -37.26 -7.09
C LEU A 162 -28.16 -37.20 -8.14
N ILE A 163 -28.46 -37.40 -9.43
CA ILE A 163 -27.47 -37.25 -10.52
C ILE A 163 -26.99 -35.80 -10.58
N PHE A 164 -27.91 -34.82 -10.56
CA PHE A 164 -27.54 -33.40 -10.59
C PHE A 164 -26.72 -32.98 -9.36
N LEU A 165 -27.13 -33.42 -8.16
CA LEU A 165 -26.37 -33.14 -6.93
C LEU A 165 -24.98 -33.77 -6.95
N THR A 166 -24.84 -34.96 -7.51
CA THR A 166 -23.52 -35.61 -7.69
C THR A 166 -22.63 -34.78 -8.62
N GLY A 167 -23.19 -34.23 -9.71
CA GLY A 167 -22.47 -33.28 -10.57
C GLY A 167 -21.98 -32.07 -9.83
N VAL A 168 -22.79 -31.43 -8.98
CA VAL A 168 -22.39 -30.29 -8.14
C VAL A 168 -21.28 -30.68 -7.16
N ILE A 169 -21.39 -31.86 -6.52
CA ILE A 169 -20.35 -32.34 -5.58
C ILE A 169 -19.02 -32.55 -6.29
N LEU A 170 -19.04 -33.25 -7.45
CA LEU A 170 -17.82 -33.49 -8.24
C LEU A 170 -17.19 -32.18 -8.72
N PHE A 171 -18.00 -31.21 -9.17
CA PHE A 171 -17.56 -29.87 -9.49
C PHE A 171 -16.84 -29.23 -8.31
N MET A 172 -17.42 -29.27 -7.11
CA MET A 172 -16.82 -28.71 -5.91
C MET A 172 -15.48 -29.36 -5.53
N VAL A 173 -15.35 -30.67 -5.76
CA VAL A 173 -14.09 -31.40 -5.54
C VAL A 173 -13.02 -30.92 -6.51
N ILE A 174 -13.33 -30.85 -7.81
CA ILE A 174 -12.38 -30.38 -8.85
C ILE A 174 -11.93 -28.94 -8.55
N ASN A 175 -12.87 -28.05 -8.24
CA ASN A 175 -12.55 -26.66 -7.92
C ASN A 175 -11.76 -26.51 -6.61
N THR A 176 -11.94 -27.41 -5.64
CA THR A 176 -11.08 -27.44 -4.45
C THR A 176 -9.63 -27.83 -4.81
N MET A 177 -9.46 -28.76 -5.76
CA MET A 177 -8.13 -29.12 -6.28
C MET A 177 -7.51 -27.96 -7.08
N LEU A 178 -8.29 -27.30 -7.94
CA LEU A 178 -7.89 -26.10 -8.67
C LEU A 178 -7.43 -24.98 -7.73
N LEU A 179 -8.19 -24.69 -6.66
CA LEU A 179 -7.81 -23.70 -5.66
C LEU A 179 -6.49 -24.02 -4.95
N ARG A 180 -6.25 -25.29 -4.62
CA ARG A 180 -4.96 -25.71 -4.03
C ARG A 180 -3.80 -25.49 -4.99
N CYS A 181 -3.99 -25.83 -6.27
CA CYS A 181 -3.01 -25.56 -7.32
C CYS A 181 -2.77 -24.04 -7.47
N SER A 182 -3.85 -23.26 -7.56
CA SER A 182 -3.82 -21.82 -7.75
C SER A 182 -3.13 -21.07 -6.60
N LYS A 183 -3.31 -21.51 -5.36
CA LYS A 183 -2.60 -20.94 -4.19
C LYS A 183 -1.07 -21.00 -4.28
N ARG A 184 -0.54 -21.98 -4.98
CA ARG A 184 0.92 -22.08 -5.24
C ARG A 184 1.37 -21.20 -6.39
N LEU A 185 0.48 -20.88 -7.32
CA LEU A 185 0.79 -20.17 -8.56
C LEU A 185 0.50 -18.67 -8.48
N SER A 186 -0.46 -18.26 -7.67
CA SER A 186 -0.85 -16.85 -7.52
C SER A 186 0.30 -15.96 -7.03
N PRO A 187 1.13 -16.34 -6.04
CA PRO A 187 2.30 -15.57 -5.65
C PRO A 187 3.28 -15.38 -6.82
N ILE A 188 3.56 -16.45 -7.57
CA ILE A 188 4.48 -16.41 -8.73
C ILE A 188 4.02 -15.38 -9.77
N ARG A 189 2.71 -15.27 -10.00
CA ARG A 189 2.15 -14.26 -10.91
C ARG A 189 2.29 -12.85 -10.37
N LEU A 190 1.98 -12.66 -9.08
CA LEU A 190 2.06 -11.35 -8.44
C LEU A 190 3.51 -10.84 -8.36
N ASP A 191 4.46 -11.73 -8.07
CA ASP A 191 5.88 -11.41 -8.05
C ASP A 191 6.39 -11.03 -9.45
N ALA A 192 6.03 -11.82 -10.47
CA ALA A 192 6.36 -11.50 -11.86
C ALA A 192 5.78 -10.14 -12.31
N GLN A 193 4.57 -9.81 -11.86
CA GLN A 193 3.96 -8.52 -12.15
C GLN A 193 4.67 -7.37 -11.44
N THR A 194 5.12 -7.58 -10.21
CA THR A 194 5.92 -6.59 -9.45
C THR A 194 7.28 -6.38 -10.12
N GLU A 195 8.02 -7.45 -10.44
CA GLU A 195 9.31 -7.40 -11.16
C GLU A 195 9.18 -6.67 -12.51
N PHE A 196 8.08 -6.90 -13.23
CA PHE A 196 7.80 -6.17 -14.47
C PHE A 196 7.56 -4.68 -14.24
N MET A 197 6.77 -4.32 -13.22
CA MET A 197 6.53 -2.91 -12.85
C MET A 197 7.83 -2.21 -12.45
N ASP A 198 8.67 -2.85 -11.66
CA ASP A 198 9.97 -2.32 -11.25
C ASP A 198 10.88 -2.07 -12.46
N ALA A 199 10.94 -3.02 -13.41
CA ALA A 199 11.72 -2.87 -14.65
C ALA A 199 11.19 -1.72 -15.53
N VAL A 200 9.87 -1.52 -15.60
CA VAL A 200 9.25 -0.39 -16.32
C VAL A 200 9.61 0.93 -15.66
N LEU A 201 9.52 1.02 -14.33
CA LEU A 201 9.87 2.23 -13.58
C LEU A 201 11.35 2.58 -13.72
N GLU A 202 12.24 1.60 -13.61
CA GLU A 202 13.69 1.77 -13.83
C GLU A 202 13.97 2.30 -15.24
N TYR A 203 13.33 1.72 -16.25
CA TYR A 203 13.48 2.14 -17.64
C TYR A 203 13.02 3.59 -17.87
N ILE A 204 11.86 3.97 -17.30
CA ILE A 204 11.34 5.34 -17.41
C ILE A 204 12.25 6.34 -16.69
N GLN A 205 12.69 6.04 -15.46
CA GLN A 205 13.61 6.89 -14.69
C GLN A 205 14.98 7.03 -15.36
N GLY A 206 15.47 5.94 -15.96
CA GLY A 206 16.74 5.92 -16.69
C GLY A 206 16.70 6.53 -18.09
N MET A 207 15.52 6.94 -18.62
CA MET A 207 15.35 7.33 -20.01
C MET A 207 16.23 8.53 -20.43
N SER A 208 16.47 9.47 -19.53
CA SER A 208 17.36 10.61 -19.77
C SER A 208 18.80 10.15 -20.04
N VAL A 209 19.28 9.18 -19.28
CA VAL A 209 20.62 8.58 -19.43
C VAL A 209 20.69 7.78 -20.72
N VAL A 210 19.68 6.93 -20.97
CA VAL A 210 19.57 6.14 -22.21
C VAL A 210 19.64 7.02 -23.46
N ARG A 211 18.95 8.15 -23.46
CA ARG A 211 18.99 9.12 -24.57
C ARG A 211 20.33 9.85 -24.68
N ALA A 212 20.89 10.29 -23.54
CA ALA A 212 22.17 11.01 -23.53
C ALA A 212 23.33 10.16 -24.07
N PHE A 213 23.31 8.85 -23.82
CA PHE A 213 24.37 7.92 -24.24
C PHE A 213 24.04 7.10 -25.50
N HIS A 214 22.96 7.40 -26.20
CA HIS A 214 22.51 6.67 -27.42
C HIS A 214 22.35 5.16 -27.23
N MET A 215 22.00 4.71 -26.03
CA MET A 215 21.92 3.30 -25.65
C MET A 215 20.52 2.69 -25.88
N ALA A 216 19.66 3.31 -26.68
CA ALA A 216 18.26 2.89 -26.87
C ALA A 216 18.08 1.41 -27.28
N LYS A 217 19.04 0.83 -28.00
CA LYS A 217 19.03 -0.60 -28.39
C LYS A 217 19.56 -1.57 -27.30
N GLN A 218 20.43 -1.10 -26.40
CA GLN A 218 21.06 -1.94 -25.38
C GLN A 218 20.37 -1.86 -24.02
N SER A 219 19.66 -0.75 -23.75
CA SER A 219 18.98 -0.54 -22.46
C SER A 219 17.67 -1.31 -22.29
N ASN A 220 17.12 -1.89 -23.37
CA ASN A 220 15.86 -2.65 -23.34
C ASN A 220 16.01 -4.08 -22.81
N THR A 221 17.24 -4.59 -22.61
CA THR A 221 17.45 -6.01 -22.29
C THR A 221 16.82 -6.44 -20.97
N THR A 222 16.81 -5.59 -19.96
CA THR A 222 16.20 -5.89 -18.65
C THR A 222 14.67 -5.89 -18.76
N LEU A 223 14.10 -4.88 -19.41
CA LEU A 223 12.66 -4.77 -19.64
C LEU A 223 12.14 -5.92 -20.54
N GLU A 224 12.82 -6.22 -21.64
CA GLU A 224 12.47 -7.34 -22.52
C GLU A 224 12.52 -8.69 -21.80
N LYS A 225 13.56 -8.94 -21.02
CA LYS A 225 13.65 -10.14 -20.18
C LYS A 225 12.50 -10.23 -19.17
N SER A 226 12.16 -9.14 -18.52
CA SER A 226 11.04 -9.10 -17.56
C SER A 226 9.70 -9.35 -18.25
N ILE A 227 9.48 -8.85 -19.46
CA ILE A 227 8.31 -9.14 -20.29
C ILE A 227 8.24 -10.62 -20.63
N ASP A 228 9.34 -11.20 -21.15
CA ASP A 228 9.42 -12.60 -21.55
C ASP A 228 9.21 -13.53 -20.35
N GLU A 229 9.80 -13.19 -19.20
CA GLU A 229 9.65 -13.97 -17.97
C GLU A 229 8.20 -13.92 -17.44
N THR A 230 7.58 -12.75 -17.43
CA THR A 230 6.17 -12.58 -17.06
C THR A 230 5.25 -13.37 -17.99
N GLN A 231 5.50 -13.33 -19.30
CA GLN A 231 4.75 -14.12 -20.29
C GLN A 231 4.93 -15.62 -20.03
N ARG A 232 6.16 -16.08 -19.80
CA ARG A 232 6.47 -17.49 -19.52
C ARG A 232 5.80 -17.99 -18.25
N LYS A 233 5.85 -17.20 -17.16
CA LYS A 233 5.18 -17.52 -15.90
C LYS A 233 3.65 -17.58 -16.09
N ASN A 234 3.06 -16.63 -16.81
CA ASN A 234 1.62 -16.65 -17.13
C ASN A 234 1.22 -17.89 -17.96
N GLN A 235 2.00 -18.25 -18.99
CA GLN A 235 1.73 -19.46 -19.78
C GLN A 235 1.84 -20.73 -18.94
N LEU A 236 2.80 -20.81 -18.03
CA LEU A 236 2.93 -21.95 -17.11
C LEU A 236 1.68 -22.10 -16.23
N ILE A 237 1.18 -21.00 -15.70
CA ILE A 237 -0.03 -20.96 -14.87
C ILE A 237 -1.25 -21.46 -15.66
N GLU A 238 -1.44 -20.94 -16.88
CA GLU A 238 -2.55 -21.35 -17.74
C GLU A 238 -2.47 -22.85 -18.10
N ARG A 239 -1.29 -23.35 -18.46
CA ARG A 239 -1.11 -24.80 -18.74
C ARG A 239 -1.46 -25.69 -17.56
N GLN A 240 -1.23 -25.26 -16.32
CA GLN A 240 -1.59 -26.02 -15.13
C GLN A 240 -3.08 -25.90 -14.79
N ARG A 241 -3.73 -24.80 -15.18
CA ARG A 241 -5.16 -24.54 -14.90
C ARG A 241 -6.08 -25.24 -15.88
N ILE A 242 -5.75 -25.25 -17.19
CA ILE A 242 -6.58 -25.82 -18.26
C ILE A 242 -7.10 -27.24 -17.97
N PRO A 243 -6.31 -28.21 -17.47
CA PRO A 243 -6.79 -29.56 -17.20
C PRO A 243 -7.96 -29.61 -16.19
N TYR A 244 -7.93 -28.74 -15.17
CA TYR A 244 -9.00 -28.70 -14.17
C TYR A 244 -10.29 -28.11 -14.75
N ILE A 245 -10.19 -27.05 -15.55
CA ILE A 245 -11.34 -26.44 -16.24
C ILE A 245 -11.94 -27.43 -17.23
N ALA A 246 -11.10 -28.13 -17.99
CA ALA A 246 -11.57 -29.17 -18.91
C ALA A 246 -12.27 -30.33 -18.17
N ALA A 247 -11.68 -30.81 -17.07
CA ALA A 247 -12.28 -31.86 -16.24
C ALA A 247 -13.63 -31.45 -15.66
N GLU A 248 -13.74 -30.21 -15.18
CA GLU A 248 -14.98 -29.62 -14.68
C GLU A 248 -16.08 -29.62 -15.75
N GLN A 249 -15.81 -29.08 -16.93
CA GLN A 249 -16.76 -29.04 -18.02
C GLN A 249 -17.19 -30.46 -18.44
N VAL A 250 -16.25 -31.40 -18.56
CA VAL A 250 -16.53 -32.77 -18.90
C VAL A 250 -17.45 -33.43 -17.86
N VAL A 251 -17.18 -33.25 -16.57
CA VAL A 251 -18.00 -33.81 -15.48
C VAL A 251 -19.43 -33.26 -15.53
N LEU A 252 -19.60 -31.96 -15.70
CA LEU A 252 -20.92 -31.32 -15.76
C LEU A 252 -21.69 -31.78 -17.00
N ARG A 253 -21.03 -31.90 -18.16
CA ARG A 253 -21.65 -32.41 -19.39
C ARG A 253 -22.04 -33.87 -19.28
N ILE A 254 -21.19 -34.72 -18.66
CA ILE A 254 -21.52 -36.14 -18.42
C ILE A 254 -22.72 -36.25 -17.45
N ALA A 255 -22.76 -35.42 -16.38
CA ALA A 255 -23.90 -35.45 -15.46
C ALA A 255 -25.20 -35.03 -16.15
N SER A 256 -25.18 -34.01 -17.01
CA SER A 256 -26.31 -33.57 -17.82
C SER A 256 -26.78 -34.69 -18.79
N ALA A 257 -25.85 -35.30 -19.53
CA ALA A 257 -26.15 -36.36 -20.47
C ALA A 257 -26.72 -37.62 -19.75
N THR A 258 -26.15 -37.95 -18.59
CA THR A 258 -26.64 -39.07 -17.76
C THR A 258 -28.05 -38.79 -17.24
N ALA A 259 -28.34 -37.56 -16.77
CA ALA A 259 -29.68 -37.16 -16.32
C ALA A 259 -30.71 -37.25 -17.49
N ALA A 260 -30.32 -36.76 -18.68
CA ALA A 260 -31.15 -36.86 -19.88
C ALA A 260 -31.42 -38.30 -20.28
N PHE A 261 -30.38 -39.15 -20.34
CA PHE A 261 -30.54 -40.58 -20.66
C PHE A 261 -31.41 -41.29 -19.64
N CYS A 262 -31.18 -41.10 -18.35
CA CYS A 262 -31.96 -41.69 -17.28
C CYS A 262 -33.43 -41.24 -17.31
N SER A 263 -33.71 -39.98 -17.65
CA SER A 263 -35.09 -39.48 -17.77
C SER A 263 -35.85 -40.19 -18.88
N ILE A 264 -35.23 -40.40 -20.06
CA ILE A 264 -35.80 -41.15 -21.17
C ILE A 264 -36.00 -42.61 -20.78
N ALA A 265 -35.02 -43.24 -20.13
CA ALA A 265 -35.16 -44.66 -19.70
C ALA A 265 -36.30 -44.85 -18.68
N LEU A 266 -36.46 -43.92 -17.72
CA LEU A 266 -37.56 -43.93 -16.75
C LEU A 266 -38.92 -43.71 -17.43
N PHE A 267 -38.98 -42.89 -18.47
CA PHE A 267 -40.17 -42.68 -19.28
C PHE A 267 -40.55 -43.97 -20.05
N ILE A 268 -39.61 -44.60 -20.75
CA ILE A 268 -39.84 -45.86 -21.49
C ILE A 268 -40.31 -46.97 -20.57
N ASN A 269 -39.79 -47.01 -19.33
CA ASN A 269 -40.22 -47.99 -18.32
C ASN A 269 -41.56 -47.64 -17.63
N GLY A 270 -42.25 -46.58 -18.07
CA GLY A 270 -43.55 -46.17 -17.53
C GLY A 270 -43.51 -45.60 -16.10
N THR A 271 -42.33 -45.28 -15.58
CA THR A 271 -42.17 -44.77 -14.21
C THR A 271 -42.11 -43.26 -14.14
N LEU A 272 -42.01 -42.58 -15.28
CA LEU A 272 -41.98 -41.12 -15.40
C LEU A 272 -42.96 -40.67 -16.49
N GLU A 273 -43.76 -39.64 -16.24
CA GLU A 273 -44.65 -39.05 -17.22
C GLU A 273 -43.89 -38.29 -18.31
N LEU A 274 -44.47 -38.19 -19.51
CA LEU A 274 -43.87 -37.51 -20.65
C LEU A 274 -43.56 -36.03 -20.32
N THR A 275 -44.48 -35.32 -19.66
CA THR A 275 -44.32 -33.94 -19.24
C THR A 275 -43.07 -33.74 -18.37
N TYR A 276 -42.89 -34.62 -17.38
CA TYR A 276 -41.72 -34.57 -16.49
C TYR A 276 -40.44 -34.98 -17.20
N CYS A 277 -40.48 -35.90 -18.14
CA CYS A 277 -39.35 -36.28 -18.97
C CYS A 277 -38.88 -35.08 -19.81
N LEU A 278 -39.77 -34.35 -20.45
CA LEU A 278 -39.45 -33.17 -21.28
C LEU A 278 -38.86 -32.02 -20.45
N ILE A 279 -39.41 -31.75 -19.27
CA ILE A 279 -38.87 -30.69 -18.44
C ILE A 279 -37.48 -31.01 -17.90
N ILE A 280 -37.22 -32.29 -17.56
CA ILE A 280 -35.89 -32.73 -17.15
C ILE A 280 -34.88 -32.61 -18.29
N LEU A 281 -35.26 -32.96 -19.51
CA LEU A 281 -34.41 -32.81 -20.69
C LEU A 281 -34.01 -31.36 -20.93
N VAL A 282 -34.95 -30.41 -20.87
CA VAL A 282 -34.66 -29.00 -21.00
C VAL A 282 -33.76 -28.53 -19.85
N SER A 283 -34.09 -28.95 -18.62
CA SER A 283 -33.33 -28.58 -17.42
C SER A 283 -31.89 -29.09 -17.45
N ALA A 284 -31.63 -30.27 -18.03
CA ALA A 284 -30.30 -30.87 -18.11
C ALA A 284 -29.30 -30.00 -18.89
N PHE A 285 -29.77 -29.18 -19.83
CA PHE A 285 -28.92 -28.23 -20.56
C PHE A 285 -28.69 -26.92 -19.82
N MET A 286 -29.54 -26.57 -18.85
CA MET A 286 -29.54 -25.25 -18.24
C MET A 286 -29.03 -25.22 -16.79
N VAL A 287 -29.20 -26.31 -16.03
CA VAL A 287 -28.92 -26.40 -14.58
C VAL A 287 -27.49 -25.97 -14.22
N TYR A 288 -26.52 -26.31 -15.06
CA TYR A 288 -25.10 -26.06 -14.77
C TYR A 288 -24.56 -24.81 -15.41
N SER A 289 -25.33 -24.04 -16.19
CA SER A 289 -24.81 -22.83 -16.87
C SER A 289 -24.21 -21.80 -15.93
N GLN A 290 -24.88 -21.55 -14.80
CA GLN A 290 -24.37 -20.63 -13.77
C GLN A 290 -23.17 -21.23 -13.01
N LEU A 291 -23.15 -22.55 -12.86
CA LEU A 291 -22.05 -23.25 -12.20
C LEU A 291 -20.78 -23.29 -13.07
N GLU A 292 -20.92 -23.45 -14.39
CA GLU A 292 -19.82 -23.33 -15.35
C GLU A 292 -19.19 -21.93 -15.27
N SER A 293 -20.01 -20.87 -15.23
CA SER A 293 -19.54 -19.48 -15.05
C SER A 293 -18.85 -19.26 -13.69
N ALA A 294 -19.32 -19.92 -12.63
CA ALA A 294 -18.69 -19.87 -11.33
C ALA A 294 -17.29 -20.51 -11.33
N GLY A 295 -17.12 -21.63 -12.09
CA GLY A 295 -15.84 -22.32 -12.22
C GLY A 295 -14.71 -21.43 -12.72
N GLU A 296 -14.99 -20.57 -13.68
CA GLU A 296 -14.02 -19.59 -14.19
C GLU A 296 -13.54 -18.60 -13.10
N MET A 297 -14.39 -18.30 -12.13
CA MET A 297 -14.10 -17.36 -11.06
C MET A 297 -13.28 -17.97 -9.92
N PHE A 298 -13.22 -19.30 -9.78
CA PHE A 298 -12.48 -19.94 -8.68
C PHE A 298 -10.98 -19.64 -8.70
N PHE A 299 -10.38 -19.46 -9.87
CA PHE A 299 -9.00 -19.02 -9.97
C PHE A 299 -8.82 -17.60 -9.42
N MET A 300 -9.73 -16.70 -9.77
CA MET A 300 -9.68 -15.32 -9.29
C MET A 300 -9.90 -15.21 -7.77
N LEU A 301 -10.64 -16.15 -7.18
CA LEU A 301 -10.76 -16.24 -5.73
C LEU A 301 -9.41 -16.46 -5.03
N SER A 302 -8.49 -17.21 -5.66
CA SER A 302 -7.13 -17.37 -5.11
C SER A 302 -6.28 -16.09 -5.22
N MET A 303 -6.55 -15.25 -6.21
CA MET A 303 -5.91 -13.93 -6.32
C MET A 303 -6.43 -12.97 -5.25
N ILE A 304 -7.74 -12.99 -4.98
CA ILE A 304 -8.33 -12.22 -3.87
C ILE A 304 -7.69 -12.65 -2.54
N ASP A 305 -7.54 -13.96 -2.31
CA ASP A 305 -6.87 -14.51 -1.12
C ASP A 305 -5.44 -13.96 -0.97
N ALA A 306 -4.66 -13.98 -2.06
CA ALA A 306 -3.29 -13.46 -2.05
C ALA A 306 -3.23 -11.93 -1.88
N SER A 307 -4.16 -11.21 -2.47
CA SER A 307 -4.28 -9.75 -2.30
C SER A 307 -4.62 -9.37 -0.85
N ILE A 308 -5.51 -10.14 -0.20
CA ILE A 308 -5.82 -9.98 1.23
C ILE A 308 -4.56 -10.23 2.08
N ASP A 309 -3.78 -11.29 1.78
CA ASP A 309 -2.54 -11.56 2.52
C ASP A 309 -1.54 -10.41 2.43
N ARG A 310 -1.37 -9.80 1.25
CA ARG A 310 -0.50 -8.63 1.08
C ARG A 310 -0.96 -7.41 1.88
N VAL A 311 -2.27 -7.15 1.92
CA VAL A 311 -2.82 -6.06 2.75
C VAL A 311 -2.60 -6.36 4.24
N GLU A 312 -2.79 -7.61 4.64
CA GLU A 312 -2.64 -8.04 6.03
C GLU A 312 -1.17 -7.99 6.48
N GLU A 313 -0.21 -8.28 5.60
CA GLU A 313 1.22 -8.13 5.84
C GLU A 313 1.57 -6.67 6.20
N ILE A 314 1.00 -5.69 5.49
CA ILE A 314 1.17 -4.28 5.84
C ILE A 314 0.55 -3.99 7.22
N ASN A 315 -0.63 -4.54 7.50
CA ASN A 315 -1.29 -4.35 8.78
C ASN A 315 -0.52 -4.99 9.96
N GLN A 316 0.30 -6.01 9.70
CA GLN A 316 1.16 -6.66 10.70
C GLN A 316 2.56 -6.06 10.79
N SER A 317 2.90 -5.07 9.94
CA SER A 317 4.20 -4.41 9.98
C SER A 317 4.49 -3.79 11.36
N PRO A 318 5.76 -3.69 11.77
CA PRO A 318 6.13 -3.08 13.04
C PRO A 318 5.58 -1.67 13.18
N GLN A 319 5.14 -1.32 14.36
CA GLN A 319 4.80 0.05 14.75
C GLN A 319 5.73 0.51 15.87
N ILE A 320 6.17 1.74 15.75
CA ILE A 320 6.84 2.45 16.83
C ILE A 320 5.77 3.17 17.61
N ASP A 321 5.39 3.02 18.74
CA ASP A 321 4.40 3.81 19.54
C ASP A 321 3.15 3.06 19.98
N ILE A 322 3.24 1.71 20.12
CA ILE A 322 2.08 0.93 20.57
C ILE A 322 1.76 1.23 22.04
N ASP A 323 2.80 1.43 22.89
CA ASP A 323 2.69 1.58 24.34
C ASP A 323 3.16 2.95 24.86
N GLY A 324 3.41 3.90 23.97
CA GLY A 324 3.92 5.23 24.33
C GLY A 324 2.92 6.06 25.13
N LYS A 325 3.44 6.84 26.08
CA LYS A 325 2.66 7.75 26.93
C LYS A 325 2.93 9.22 26.55
N GLU A 326 1.95 10.08 26.80
CA GLU A 326 2.20 11.51 26.72
C GLU A 326 3.16 11.90 27.86
N GLN A 327 4.31 12.45 27.48
CA GLN A 327 5.38 12.86 28.40
C GLN A 327 5.71 14.34 28.19
N THR A 328 5.88 15.06 29.29
CA THR A 328 6.31 16.48 29.30
C THR A 328 7.44 16.61 30.31
N PRO A 329 8.69 16.30 29.93
CA PRO A 329 9.82 16.40 30.83
C PRO A 329 10.16 17.86 31.15
N ASP A 330 10.60 18.12 32.39
CA ASP A 330 11.02 19.45 32.82
C ASP A 330 12.33 19.90 32.18
N ARG A 331 13.21 18.95 31.82
CA ARG A 331 14.49 19.17 31.12
C ARG A 331 14.52 18.33 29.85
N LEU A 332 15.30 18.77 28.88
CA LEU A 332 15.40 18.15 27.56
C LEU A 332 16.86 17.79 27.21
N ASP A 333 17.63 17.38 28.22
CA ASP A 333 18.95 16.79 28.01
C ASP A 333 18.78 15.48 27.21
N ILE A 334 19.69 15.23 26.26
CA ILE A 334 19.66 14.00 25.46
C ILE A 334 20.79 13.10 25.90
N GLU A 335 20.46 11.86 26.24
CA GLU A 335 21.41 10.86 26.69
C GLU A 335 21.31 9.61 25.82
N MET A 336 22.44 9.12 25.35
CA MET A 336 22.59 7.84 24.68
C MET A 336 23.51 6.97 25.54
N GLN A 337 23.05 5.76 25.89
CA GLN A 337 23.78 4.84 26.75
C GLN A 337 24.00 3.52 26.00
N ASP A 338 25.26 3.28 25.64
CA ASP A 338 25.75 2.03 25.02
C ASP A 338 24.89 1.56 23.83
N ILE A 339 24.53 2.51 22.95
CA ILE A 339 23.65 2.21 21.82
C ILE A 339 24.37 1.48 20.71
N SER A 340 23.73 0.44 20.16
CA SER A 340 24.12 -0.21 18.91
C SER A 340 22.90 -0.28 17.96
N PHE A 341 23.19 -0.17 16.66
CA PHE A 341 22.14 -0.18 15.65
C PHE A 341 22.64 -0.69 14.30
N SER A 342 21.78 -1.46 13.61
CA SER A 342 22.05 -2.06 12.30
C SER A 342 20.91 -1.77 11.32
N TYR A 343 21.24 -1.50 10.06
CA TYR A 343 20.28 -1.59 8.95
C TYR A 343 20.31 -3.00 8.37
N GLY A 344 19.35 -3.84 8.74
CA GLY A 344 19.39 -5.27 8.43
C GLY A 344 20.64 -5.91 9.02
N ASP A 345 21.45 -6.58 8.21
CA ASP A 345 22.68 -7.25 8.67
C ASP A 345 23.89 -6.30 8.82
N LYS A 346 23.76 -5.04 8.39
CA LYS A 346 24.87 -4.08 8.42
C LYS A 346 24.86 -3.24 9.68
N LYS A 347 25.77 -3.53 10.61
CA LYS A 347 25.99 -2.70 11.81
C LYS A 347 26.52 -1.32 11.41
N VAL A 348 25.89 -0.25 11.91
CA VAL A 348 26.20 1.16 11.58
C VAL A 348 26.60 1.94 12.81
N ILE A 349 26.01 1.69 13.97
CA ILE A 349 26.36 2.26 15.26
C ILE A 349 26.79 1.12 16.18
N ASP A 350 27.92 1.30 16.88
CA ASP A 350 28.57 0.26 17.67
C ASP A 350 29.04 0.80 19.02
N HIS A 351 28.26 0.53 20.08
CA HIS A 351 28.55 0.90 21.47
C HIS A 351 28.81 2.40 21.67
N VAL A 352 27.90 3.28 21.19
CA VAL A 352 27.99 4.72 21.34
C VAL A 352 27.32 5.19 22.63
N SER A 353 28.05 5.97 23.43
CA SER A 353 27.52 6.67 24.60
C SER A 353 27.81 8.16 24.48
N LEU A 354 26.82 9.02 24.73
CA LEU A 354 26.87 10.44 24.46
C LEU A 354 25.84 11.17 25.31
N THR A 355 26.19 12.37 25.82
CA THR A 355 25.27 13.28 26.47
C THR A 355 25.31 14.65 25.77
N ILE A 356 24.14 15.21 25.46
CA ILE A 356 23.94 16.54 24.91
C ILE A 356 23.12 17.35 25.91
N PRO A 357 23.74 18.31 26.61
CA PRO A 357 23.04 19.14 27.57
C PRO A 357 22.02 20.06 26.90
N GLN A 358 20.93 20.37 27.57
CA GLN A 358 19.94 21.33 27.10
C GLN A 358 20.54 22.71 26.88
N GLY A 359 20.18 23.35 25.76
CA GLY A 359 20.61 24.70 25.43
C GLY A 359 22.04 24.80 24.85
N THR A 360 22.68 23.66 24.54
CA THR A 360 24.01 23.60 23.93
C THR A 360 23.95 23.27 22.45
N THR A 361 25.02 23.65 21.73
CA THR A 361 25.22 23.30 20.32
C THR A 361 26.22 22.15 20.22
N THR A 362 25.76 21.00 19.71
CA THR A 362 26.61 19.84 19.44
C THR A 362 26.78 19.64 17.94
N ALA A 363 28.06 19.64 17.49
CA ALA A 363 28.41 19.35 16.11
C ALA A 363 28.87 17.89 15.96
N ILE A 364 28.28 17.15 15.02
CA ILE A 364 28.65 15.78 14.67
C ILE A 364 29.46 15.81 13.37
N VAL A 365 30.69 15.37 13.41
CA VAL A 365 31.62 15.32 12.27
C VAL A 365 32.18 13.92 12.06
N GLY A 366 32.69 13.65 10.86
CA GLY A 366 33.30 12.36 10.51
C GLY A 366 33.23 12.06 9.02
N PRO A 367 33.89 10.99 8.56
CA PRO A 367 33.87 10.57 7.16
C PRO A 367 32.46 10.27 6.65
N SER A 368 32.26 10.24 5.33
CA SER A 368 31.00 9.80 4.75
C SER A 368 30.76 8.33 5.11
N GLY A 369 29.51 7.99 5.48
CA GLY A 369 29.15 6.63 5.89
C GLY A 369 29.57 6.24 7.32
N SER A 370 30.09 7.17 8.15
CA SER A 370 30.50 6.86 9.54
C SER A 370 29.32 6.67 10.53
N GLY A 371 28.07 6.97 10.15
CA GLY A 371 26.90 6.81 10.99
C GLY A 371 26.29 8.11 11.54
N LYS A 372 26.74 9.29 11.10
CA LYS A 372 26.26 10.62 11.59
C LYS A 372 24.74 10.78 11.48
N THR A 373 24.20 10.65 10.27
CA THR A 373 22.75 10.74 10.01
C THR A 373 21.97 9.66 10.76
N THR A 374 22.52 8.46 10.88
CA THR A 374 21.90 7.38 11.65
C THR A 374 21.79 7.75 13.12
N LEU A 375 22.85 8.30 13.72
CA LEU A 375 22.84 8.73 15.12
C LEU A 375 21.74 9.76 15.40
N VAL A 376 21.62 10.75 14.53
CA VAL A 376 20.59 11.79 14.62
C VAL A 376 19.17 11.22 14.44
N ASN A 377 19.01 10.29 13.53
CA ASN A 377 17.72 9.61 13.31
C ASN A 377 17.30 8.75 14.51
N LEU A 378 18.24 8.18 15.26
CA LEU A 378 17.94 7.45 16.49
C LEU A 378 17.47 8.39 17.62
N ILE A 379 18.02 9.63 17.69
CA ILE A 379 17.52 10.67 18.61
C ILE A 379 16.06 11.01 18.29
N ALA A 380 15.73 11.17 17.00
CA ALA A 380 14.37 11.45 16.55
C ALA A 380 13.45 10.20 16.59
N ARG A 381 13.95 9.05 17.04
CA ARG A 381 13.22 7.78 17.05
C ARG A 381 12.62 7.41 15.67
N PHE A 382 13.36 7.67 14.60
CA PHE A 382 12.99 7.14 13.28
C PHE A 382 13.24 5.63 13.18
N TRP A 383 14.10 5.11 14.05
CA TRP A 383 14.33 3.69 14.35
C TRP A 383 14.54 3.53 15.84
N ASP A 384 14.18 2.38 16.35
CA ASP A 384 14.57 1.95 17.69
C ASP A 384 15.96 1.33 17.65
N VAL A 385 16.75 1.52 18.71
CA VAL A 385 18.09 0.92 18.84
C VAL A 385 18.00 -0.59 19.05
N ASP A 386 18.99 -1.35 18.54
CA ASP A 386 19.10 -2.79 18.75
C ASP A 386 19.47 -3.12 20.21
N SER A 387 20.36 -2.29 20.81
CA SER A 387 20.75 -2.39 22.22
C SER A 387 21.07 -1.03 22.78
N GLY A 388 21.08 -0.90 24.10
CA GLY A 388 21.23 0.37 24.80
C GLY A 388 19.94 1.15 24.92
N SER A 389 20.03 2.46 25.28
CA SER A 389 18.87 3.35 25.41
C SER A 389 19.17 4.75 24.91
N VAL A 390 18.18 5.41 24.33
CA VAL A 390 18.19 6.84 23.98
C VAL A 390 17.15 7.51 24.87
N ARG A 391 17.56 8.53 25.63
CA ARG A 391 16.69 9.24 26.55
C ARG A 391 16.64 10.72 26.24
N ILE A 392 15.47 11.32 26.40
CA ILE A 392 15.27 12.77 26.37
C ILE A 392 14.58 13.17 27.66
N GLY A 393 15.22 14.06 28.44
CA GLY A 393 14.71 14.43 29.75
C GLY A 393 14.68 13.29 30.76
N GLY A 394 15.62 12.35 30.67
CA GLY A 394 15.72 11.17 31.52
C GLY A 394 14.73 10.03 31.17
N ILE A 395 13.81 10.25 30.21
CA ILE A 395 12.79 9.28 29.80
C ILE A 395 13.26 8.63 28.48
N ASP A 396 13.17 7.30 28.38
CA ASP A 396 13.51 6.58 27.15
C ASP A 396 12.58 7.02 25.99
N VAL A 397 13.12 7.25 24.81
CA VAL A 397 12.33 7.67 23.64
C VAL A 397 11.27 6.62 23.27
N LYS A 398 11.46 5.35 23.64
CA LYS A 398 10.49 4.26 23.44
C LYS A 398 9.24 4.42 24.32
N ASP A 399 9.36 5.09 25.46
CA ASP A 399 8.24 5.31 26.39
C ASP A 399 7.41 6.56 26.05
N TYR A 400 7.88 7.38 25.11
CA TYR A 400 7.10 8.52 24.61
C TYR A 400 6.06 8.07 23.61
N LYS A 401 4.88 8.68 23.65
CA LYS A 401 4.01 8.75 22.48
C LYS A 401 4.71 9.57 21.38
N LEU A 402 4.74 9.06 20.16
CA LEU A 402 5.52 9.65 19.07
C LEU A 402 5.19 11.13 18.84
N ASP A 403 3.89 11.47 18.87
CA ASP A 403 3.45 12.87 18.74
C ASP A 403 3.99 13.75 19.88
N SER A 404 4.09 13.22 21.10
CA SER A 404 4.64 13.94 22.25
C SER A 404 6.16 14.12 22.13
N LEU A 405 6.88 13.12 21.65
CA LEU A 405 8.31 13.22 21.36
C LEU A 405 8.57 14.24 20.27
N MET A 406 7.83 14.13 19.15
CA MET A 406 8.00 15.01 17.99
C MET A 406 7.64 16.46 18.28
N LYS A 407 6.81 16.78 19.26
CA LYS A 407 6.59 18.19 19.70
C LYS A 407 7.88 18.86 20.16
N ASN A 408 8.80 18.10 20.74
CA ASN A 408 10.06 18.61 21.28
C ASN A 408 11.20 18.69 20.26
N ILE A 409 11.07 18.10 19.07
CA ILE A 409 12.13 18.00 18.06
C ILE A 409 11.67 18.66 16.76
N SER A 410 12.48 19.54 16.22
CA SER A 410 12.34 20.06 14.86
C SER A 410 13.54 19.65 14.02
N MET A 411 13.31 19.24 12.77
CA MET A 411 14.36 18.70 11.91
C MET A 411 14.39 19.43 10.57
N VAL A 412 15.58 19.85 10.15
CA VAL A 412 15.85 20.39 8.82
C VAL A 412 16.71 19.37 8.09
N PHE A 413 16.12 18.72 7.09
CA PHE A 413 16.76 17.66 6.33
C PHE A 413 17.70 18.18 5.25
N GLN A 414 18.70 17.38 4.88
CA GLN A 414 19.60 17.65 3.76
C GLN A 414 18.82 17.78 2.44
N ASN A 415 17.94 16.83 2.15
CA ASN A 415 17.06 16.84 0.99
C ASN A 415 15.69 17.35 1.41
N VAL A 416 15.40 18.61 1.07
CA VAL A 416 14.12 19.25 1.43
C VAL A 416 13.01 18.73 0.53
N TYR A 417 12.00 18.12 1.14
CA TYR A 417 10.75 17.78 0.47
C TYR A 417 9.71 18.89 0.71
N LEU A 418 9.11 19.38 -0.37
CA LEU A 418 7.99 20.32 -0.34
C LEU A 418 6.77 19.62 -0.96
N PHE A 419 5.65 19.73 -0.28
CA PHE A 419 4.39 19.16 -0.75
C PHE A 419 3.85 19.97 -1.95
N PRO A 420 3.13 19.33 -2.90
CA PRO A 420 2.48 20.00 -4.02
C PRO A 420 1.27 20.81 -3.52
N ASP A 421 1.57 21.93 -2.86
CA ASP A 421 0.62 22.84 -2.23
C ASP A 421 1.17 24.27 -2.27
N THR A 422 0.45 25.24 -1.72
CA THR A 422 0.92 26.62 -1.61
C THR A 422 2.15 26.72 -0.71
N ILE A 423 2.96 27.77 -0.92
CA ILE A 423 4.10 28.05 -0.03
C ILE A 423 3.61 28.29 1.41
N GLU A 424 2.47 28.97 1.57
CA GLU A 424 1.86 29.19 2.88
C GLU A 424 1.58 27.88 3.60
N ASN A 425 0.92 26.92 2.94
CA ASN A 425 0.60 25.62 3.53
C ASN A 425 1.87 24.80 3.81
N ASN A 426 2.88 24.91 2.95
CA ASN A 426 4.17 24.27 3.20
C ASN A 426 4.86 24.82 4.47
N ILE A 427 4.75 26.10 4.79
CA ILE A 427 5.26 26.69 6.02
C ILE A 427 4.38 26.30 7.21
N LYS A 428 3.04 26.36 7.06
CA LYS A 428 2.05 25.96 8.07
C LYS A 428 2.18 24.50 8.52
N PHE A 429 2.91 23.68 7.78
CA PHE A 429 3.16 22.28 8.19
C PHE A 429 3.83 22.18 9.58
N GLY A 430 4.58 23.22 10.00
CA GLY A 430 5.13 23.34 11.37
C GLY A 430 4.06 23.62 12.45
N SER A 431 2.98 24.34 12.09
CA SER A 431 1.85 24.67 12.95
C SER A 431 0.58 24.85 12.09
N PRO A 432 -0.26 23.82 11.93
CA PRO A 432 -1.38 23.84 10.98
C PRO A 432 -2.42 24.94 11.21
N ASN A 433 -2.57 25.40 12.46
CA ASN A 433 -3.54 26.43 12.84
C ASN A 433 -2.98 27.86 12.81
N ALA A 434 -1.75 28.05 12.32
CA ALA A 434 -1.11 29.35 12.27
C ALA A 434 -1.86 30.33 11.35
N THR A 435 -1.88 31.59 11.73
CA THR A 435 -2.43 32.68 10.92
C THR A 435 -1.47 33.04 9.78
N HIS A 436 -1.95 33.77 8.79
CA HIS A 436 -1.09 34.30 7.72
C HIS A 436 0.02 35.20 8.26
N GLU A 437 -0.28 36.01 9.26
CA GLU A 437 0.69 36.96 9.88
C GLU A 437 1.83 36.18 10.55
N GLU A 438 1.54 35.09 11.25
CA GLU A 438 2.55 34.21 11.85
C GLU A 438 3.42 33.53 10.79
N VAL A 439 2.83 33.10 9.67
CA VAL A 439 3.57 32.56 8.53
C VAL A 439 4.52 33.59 7.94
N VAL A 440 4.06 34.84 7.75
CA VAL A 440 4.90 35.92 7.25
C VAL A 440 6.03 36.23 8.23
N LYS A 441 5.77 36.23 9.54
CA LYS A 441 6.81 36.40 10.58
C LYS A 441 7.87 35.31 10.51
N ALA A 442 7.47 34.05 10.41
CA ALA A 442 8.39 32.92 10.27
C ALA A 442 9.20 33.00 8.96
N ALA A 443 8.55 33.38 7.85
CA ALA A 443 9.20 33.55 6.56
C ALA A 443 10.23 34.69 6.56
N LYS A 444 9.97 35.81 7.26
CA LYS A 444 10.94 36.91 7.45
C LYS A 444 12.14 36.43 8.27
N ALA A 445 11.91 35.69 9.35
CA ALA A 445 12.99 35.15 10.17
C ALA A 445 13.85 34.15 9.38
N ALA A 446 13.22 33.33 8.53
CA ALA A 446 13.88 32.36 7.64
C ALA A 446 14.44 32.99 6.35
N ARG A 447 14.39 34.33 6.19
CA ARG A 447 14.89 35.02 5.00
C ARG A 447 14.29 34.52 3.67
N CYS A 448 13.02 34.11 3.70
CA CYS A 448 12.30 33.65 2.50
C CYS A 448 11.17 34.61 2.09
N HIS A 449 10.81 35.60 2.91
CA HIS A 449 9.71 36.54 2.62
C HIS A 449 9.88 37.27 1.29
N ASP A 450 11.08 37.79 1.02
CA ASP A 450 11.33 38.68 -0.12
C ASP A 450 11.15 37.95 -1.44
N PHE A 451 11.74 36.75 -1.59
CA PHE A 451 11.55 35.96 -2.82
C PHE A 451 10.11 35.45 -2.95
N ILE A 452 9.43 35.07 -1.84
CA ILE A 452 8.03 34.65 -1.90
C ILE A 452 7.15 35.81 -2.37
N SER A 453 7.37 37.03 -1.86
CA SER A 453 6.60 38.20 -2.22
C SER A 453 6.84 38.66 -3.66
N ALA A 454 7.99 38.32 -4.25
CA ALA A 454 8.31 38.58 -5.64
C ALA A 454 7.62 37.63 -6.63
N LEU A 455 7.07 36.50 -6.15
CA LEU A 455 6.33 35.57 -6.99
C LEU A 455 4.97 36.14 -7.37
N PRO A 456 4.43 35.83 -8.56
CA PRO A 456 3.14 36.39 -9.05
C PRO A 456 1.95 36.18 -8.13
N LYS A 457 1.92 35.09 -7.36
CA LYS A 457 0.87 34.75 -6.39
C LYS A 457 1.36 34.81 -4.94
N GLY A 458 2.57 35.30 -4.70
CA GLY A 458 3.15 35.40 -3.36
C GLY A 458 3.07 34.05 -2.59
N TYR A 459 2.59 34.09 -1.37
CA TYR A 459 2.41 32.92 -0.50
C TYR A 459 1.42 31.88 -1.04
N GLN A 460 0.50 32.29 -1.93
CA GLN A 460 -0.47 31.39 -2.58
C GLN A 460 0.10 30.70 -3.84
N THR A 461 1.38 30.87 -4.10
CA THR A 461 2.06 30.16 -5.19
C THR A 461 2.13 28.67 -4.85
N VAL A 462 1.57 27.83 -5.73
CA VAL A 462 1.65 26.36 -5.62
C VAL A 462 3.02 25.94 -6.12
N ILE A 463 3.69 25.09 -5.36
CA ILE A 463 5.00 24.49 -5.65
C ILE A 463 4.87 22.97 -5.72
N GLY A 464 5.82 22.29 -6.37
CA GLY A 464 5.80 20.84 -6.57
C GLY A 464 5.97 20.44 -8.04
N GLU A 465 5.67 19.19 -8.39
CA GLU A 465 5.94 18.64 -9.73
C GLU A 465 5.27 19.43 -10.87
N SER A 466 4.11 20.04 -10.63
CA SER A 466 3.35 20.82 -11.61
C SER A 466 3.32 22.33 -11.31
N GLY A 467 4.03 22.79 -10.27
CA GLY A 467 4.00 24.17 -9.79
C GLY A 467 5.25 24.96 -10.14
N ALA A 468 5.42 26.10 -9.47
CA ALA A 468 6.58 26.96 -9.64
C ALA A 468 7.88 26.23 -9.25
N THR A 469 8.90 26.38 -10.09
CA THR A 469 10.24 25.88 -9.78
C THR A 469 10.95 26.88 -8.89
N ILE A 470 11.44 26.42 -7.72
CA ILE A 470 12.23 27.19 -6.77
C ILE A 470 13.60 26.56 -6.61
N SER A 471 14.61 27.39 -6.35
CA SER A 471 16.00 26.96 -6.20
C SER A 471 16.21 26.11 -4.94
N GLY A 472 17.33 25.37 -4.89
CA GLY A 472 17.68 24.57 -3.72
C GLY A 472 17.79 25.39 -2.43
N GLY A 473 18.38 26.59 -2.51
CA GLY A 473 18.48 27.49 -1.38
C GLY A 473 17.15 28.07 -0.90
N GLU A 474 16.21 28.33 -1.83
CA GLU A 474 14.85 28.75 -1.49
C GLU A 474 14.05 27.63 -0.81
N LYS A 475 14.16 26.38 -1.31
CA LYS A 475 13.57 25.20 -0.67
C LYS A 475 14.08 25.06 0.77
N GLN A 476 15.38 25.23 0.97
CA GLN A 476 16.00 25.12 2.28
C GLN A 476 15.47 26.20 3.24
N ARG A 477 15.34 27.46 2.79
CA ARG A 477 14.77 28.55 3.61
C ARG A 477 13.30 28.32 3.95
N ILE A 478 12.50 27.75 3.05
CA ILE A 478 11.12 27.33 3.38
C ILE A 478 11.12 26.22 4.44
N SER A 479 12.03 25.25 4.37
CA SER A 479 12.18 24.23 5.40
C SER A 479 12.57 24.81 6.76
N ILE A 480 13.44 25.81 6.79
CA ILE A 480 13.77 26.55 8.00
C ILE A 480 12.57 27.34 8.53
N ALA A 481 11.78 27.99 7.66
CA ALA A 481 10.56 28.67 8.06
C ALA A 481 9.55 27.70 8.71
N ARG A 482 9.44 26.47 8.17
CA ARG A 482 8.66 25.38 8.74
C ARG A 482 9.15 25.00 10.15
N ALA A 483 10.46 24.92 10.34
CA ALA A 483 11.07 24.62 11.63
C ALA A 483 10.90 25.77 12.64
N ILE A 484 11.01 27.03 12.22
CA ILE A 484 10.74 28.23 13.05
C ILE A 484 9.25 28.24 13.46
N MET A 485 8.33 27.95 12.55
CA MET A 485 6.90 27.89 12.82
C MET A 485 6.54 26.84 13.86
N LYS A 486 7.23 25.69 13.86
CA LYS A 486 7.06 24.63 14.85
C LYS A 486 7.55 25.00 16.24
N ASP A 487 8.58 25.83 16.32
CA ASP A 487 9.20 26.37 17.55
C ASP A 487 9.60 25.31 18.60
N ALA A 488 10.09 24.15 18.15
CA ALA A 488 10.53 23.07 19.03
C ALA A 488 11.83 23.45 19.78
N PRO A 489 12.02 22.98 21.04
CA PRO A 489 13.21 23.28 21.85
C PRO A 489 14.49 22.55 21.41
N ILE A 490 14.38 21.43 20.68
CA ILE A 490 15.50 20.68 20.12
C ILE A 490 15.47 20.84 18.60
N ILE A 491 16.57 21.33 18.02
CA ILE A 491 16.73 21.51 16.58
C ILE A 491 17.80 20.56 16.07
N ILE A 492 17.44 19.77 15.07
CA ILE A 492 18.34 18.88 14.35
C ILE A 492 18.56 19.41 12.95
N LEU A 493 19.82 19.68 12.59
CA LEU A 493 20.22 20.17 11.27
C LEU A 493 21.07 19.10 10.56
N ASP A 494 20.53 18.46 9.53
CA ASP A 494 21.26 17.51 8.72
C ASP A 494 21.76 18.19 7.44
N GLU A 495 23.06 18.52 7.39
CA GLU A 495 23.75 19.16 6.26
C GLU A 495 22.97 20.35 5.62
N ALA A 496 22.28 21.14 6.44
CA ALA A 496 21.33 22.17 5.98
C ALA A 496 21.93 23.23 5.02
N THR A 497 23.25 23.25 4.83
CA THR A 497 23.97 24.21 3.96
C THR A 497 24.69 23.54 2.78
N ALA A 498 24.53 22.25 2.54
CA ALA A 498 25.11 21.55 1.39
C ALA A 498 24.38 21.96 0.09
N ASN A 499 25.12 22.14 -0.99
CA ASN A 499 24.59 22.46 -2.33
C ASN A 499 23.84 23.80 -2.50
N VAL A 500 24.21 24.83 -1.72
CA VAL A 500 23.63 26.16 -1.85
C VAL A 500 24.67 27.10 -2.50
N ASP A 501 24.21 27.91 -3.45
CA ASP A 501 25.05 28.93 -4.11
C ASP A 501 25.59 29.95 -3.11
N PRO A 502 26.83 30.51 -3.32
CA PRO A 502 27.46 31.42 -2.40
C PRO A 502 26.62 32.67 -2.05
N GLU A 503 25.81 33.16 -2.99
CA GLU A 503 24.93 34.33 -2.77
C GLU A 503 23.80 34.02 -1.77
N ASN A 504 23.27 32.79 -1.82
CA ASN A 504 22.22 32.31 -0.92
C ASN A 504 22.76 31.84 0.43
N GLU A 505 24.07 31.63 0.55
CA GLU A 505 24.69 31.10 1.77
C GLU A 505 24.57 32.08 2.94
N ALA A 506 24.81 33.38 2.72
CA ALA A 506 24.73 34.38 3.76
C ALA A 506 23.32 34.53 4.34
N GLU A 507 22.29 34.46 3.48
CA GLU A 507 20.89 34.53 3.92
C GLU A 507 20.48 33.26 4.64
N LEU A 508 20.94 32.10 4.17
CA LEU A 508 20.70 30.82 4.82
C LEU A 508 21.34 30.75 6.21
N GLN A 509 22.56 31.30 6.37
CA GLN A 509 23.23 31.35 7.67
C GLN A 509 22.45 32.22 8.67
N LYS A 510 21.95 33.39 8.26
CA LYS A 510 21.08 34.23 9.10
C LYS A 510 19.77 33.53 9.49
N ALA A 511 19.19 32.77 8.57
CA ALA A 511 17.99 31.98 8.85
C ALA A 511 18.24 30.87 9.89
N ILE A 512 19.40 30.21 9.81
CA ILE A 512 19.82 29.19 10.80
C ILE A 512 20.07 29.87 12.16
N GLU A 513 20.76 31.02 12.20
CA GLU A 513 20.97 31.76 13.44
C GLU A 513 19.66 32.16 14.13
N ALA A 514 18.66 32.59 13.34
CA ALA A 514 17.33 32.91 13.87
C ALA A 514 16.59 31.65 14.41
N LEU A 515 16.73 30.48 13.74
CA LEU A 515 16.14 29.24 14.17
C LEU A 515 16.73 28.70 15.47
N THR A 516 18.05 28.89 15.66
CA THR A 516 18.82 28.20 16.71
C THR A 516 18.91 28.99 18.02
N GLN A 517 18.44 30.22 18.05
CA GLN A 517 18.56 31.11 19.23
C GLN A 517 17.86 30.53 20.47
N GLY A 518 18.63 30.25 21.53
CA GLY A 518 18.13 29.76 22.83
C GLY A 518 17.64 28.30 22.83
N LYS A 519 18.06 27.50 21.87
CA LYS A 519 17.62 26.09 21.69
C LYS A 519 18.78 25.11 21.85
N THR A 520 18.46 23.84 22.03
CA THR A 520 19.42 22.74 21.94
C THR A 520 19.62 22.38 20.47
N ILE A 521 20.87 22.40 20.01
CA ILE A 521 21.17 22.22 18.60
C ILE A 521 22.04 20.99 18.40
N ILE A 522 21.61 20.12 17.48
CA ILE A 522 22.39 19.00 16.98
C ILE A 522 22.60 19.22 15.49
N MET A 523 23.84 19.31 15.04
CA MET A 523 24.10 19.52 13.63
C MET A 523 25.10 18.53 13.07
N ILE A 524 24.79 17.98 11.91
CA ILE A 524 25.76 17.28 11.07
C ILE A 524 26.46 18.34 10.24
N ALA A 525 27.72 18.60 10.57
CA ALA A 525 28.41 19.73 10.03
C ALA A 525 29.47 19.35 8.99
N HIS A 526 29.35 19.98 7.84
CA HIS A 526 30.33 19.92 6.75
C HIS A 526 31.12 21.24 6.59
N ARG A 527 30.76 22.29 7.34
CA ARG A 527 31.42 23.60 7.26
C ARG A 527 32.21 23.92 8.53
N LEU A 528 33.48 24.30 8.34
CA LEU A 528 34.42 24.55 9.43
C LEU A 528 33.95 25.69 10.36
N LYS A 529 33.37 26.77 9.81
CA LYS A 529 32.91 27.90 10.58
C LYS A 529 31.84 27.56 11.61
N THR A 530 30.93 26.68 11.23
CA THR A 530 29.83 26.24 12.10
C THR A 530 30.30 25.28 13.19
N VAL A 531 31.28 24.41 12.86
CA VAL A 531 31.89 23.48 13.81
C VAL A 531 32.72 24.16 14.87
N LYS A 532 33.49 25.23 14.50
CA LYS A 532 34.38 25.95 15.43
C LYS A 532 33.63 26.60 16.61
N ASN A 533 32.38 26.97 16.40
CA ASN A 533 31.57 27.67 17.41
C ASN A 533 30.66 26.73 18.22
N ALA A 534 30.76 25.42 18.03
CA ALA A 534 29.95 24.43 18.78
C ALA A 534 30.52 24.26 20.20
N ASP A 535 29.62 24.16 21.19
CA ASP A 535 29.98 23.91 22.60
C ASP A 535 30.58 22.51 22.76
N GLN A 536 30.17 21.57 21.88
CA GLN A 536 30.64 20.19 21.87
C GLN A 536 30.79 19.70 20.42
N ILE A 537 31.88 19.02 20.14
CA ILE A 537 32.15 18.35 18.85
C ILE A 537 32.30 16.85 19.10
N ILE A 538 31.59 16.07 18.32
CA ILE A 538 31.63 14.63 18.36
C ILE A 538 32.12 14.11 17.02
N VAL A 539 33.21 13.36 17.05
CA VAL A 539 33.81 12.75 15.86
C VAL A 539 33.41 11.28 15.81
N ILE A 540 32.65 10.92 14.78
CA ILE A 540 32.23 9.54 14.55
C ILE A 540 33.08 8.94 13.44
N ASP A 541 33.67 7.78 13.73
CA ASP A 541 34.34 6.93 12.74
C ASP A 541 33.89 5.48 12.88
N ARG A 542 33.50 4.88 11.75
CA ARG A 542 33.07 3.47 11.68
C ARG A 542 32.07 3.07 12.76
N GLY A 543 31.10 3.96 13.02
CA GLY A 543 30.03 3.72 13.98
C GLY A 543 30.38 3.93 15.45
N LYS A 544 31.59 4.45 15.76
CA LYS A 544 32.06 4.71 17.13
C LYS A 544 32.45 6.18 17.31
N ILE A 545 32.35 6.68 18.54
CA ILE A 545 32.92 7.97 18.88
C ILE A 545 34.44 7.82 18.97
N SER A 546 35.15 8.49 18.08
CA SER A 546 36.62 8.47 18.05
C SER A 546 37.24 9.62 18.83
N GLN A 547 36.61 10.80 18.84
CA GLN A 547 37.04 11.98 19.56
C GLN A 547 35.82 12.78 20.04
N GLN A 548 35.94 13.45 21.19
CA GLN A 548 34.90 14.32 21.75
C GLN A 548 35.56 15.45 22.50
N GLY A 549 35.08 16.70 22.34
CA GLY A 549 35.60 17.89 23.00
C GLY A 549 35.21 19.19 22.31
N THR A 550 35.85 20.28 22.66
CA THR A 550 35.71 21.58 21.99
C THR A 550 36.66 21.70 20.80
N HIS A 551 36.48 22.72 19.97
CA HIS A 551 37.40 23.00 18.85
C HIS A 551 38.88 23.17 19.33
N ASP A 552 39.10 23.95 20.40
CA ASP A 552 40.42 24.26 20.92
C ASP A 552 41.14 23.05 21.54
N GLU A 553 40.39 22.06 22.01
CA GLU A 553 40.92 20.81 22.52
C GLU A 553 41.25 19.84 21.37
N LEU A 554 40.32 19.66 20.45
CA LEU A 554 40.46 18.66 19.40
C LEU A 554 41.46 19.06 18.31
N ILE A 555 41.66 20.36 18.04
CA ILE A 555 42.63 20.79 17.03
C ILE A 555 44.09 20.52 17.47
N LYS A 556 44.32 20.39 18.78
CA LYS A 556 45.64 20.10 19.34
C LYS A 556 45.92 18.59 19.37
N GLN A 557 44.91 17.75 19.17
CA GLN A 557 45.03 16.32 19.17
C GLN A 557 45.19 15.81 17.74
N ALA A 558 46.21 14.94 17.51
CA ALA A 558 46.29 14.27 16.23
C ALA A 558 45.10 13.34 16.05
N GLY A 559 44.42 13.44 14.92
CA GLY A 559 43.26 12.60 14.63
C GLY A 559 42.33 13.15 13.56
N ILE A 560 41.20 12.49 13.37
CA ILE A 560 40.25 12.77 12.28
C ILE A 560 39.78 14.23 12.29
N TYR A 561 39.61 14.84 13.46
CA TYR A 561 39.19 16.25 13.56
C TYR A 561 40.24 17.22 13.02
N ALA A 562 41.48 17.05 13.43
CA ALA A 562 42.57 17.92 12.96
C ALA A 562 42.80 17.76 11.44
N ASP A 563 42.70 16.50 10.93
CA ASP A 563 42.77 16.24 9.49
C ASP A 563 41.60 16.88 8.73
N PHE A 564 40.38 16.77 9.26
CA PHE A 564 39.20 17.43 8.70
C PHE A 564 39.35 18.95 8.61
N VAL A 565 39.83 19.58 9.67
CA VAL A 565 40.11 21.06 9.69
C VAL A 565 41.21 21.41 8.69
N GLY A 566 42.31 20.69 8.69
CA GLY A 566 43.45 20.96 7.81
C GLY A 566 43.12 20.80 6.32
N MET A 567 42.34 19.75 5.95
CA MET A 567 41.85 19.59 4.57
C MET A 567 40.93 20.74 4.14
N ARG A 568 40.06 21.22 5.03
CA ARG A 568 39.12 22.32 4.74
C ARG A 568 39.79 23.65 4.65
N GLU A 569 40.79 23.94 5.48
CA GLU A 569 41.58 25.16 5.39
C GLU A 569 42.39 25.21 4.10
N LYS A 570 42.98 24.08 3.69
CA LYS A 570 43.64 23.97 2.37
C LYS A 570 42.69 24.20 1.21
N ALA A 571 41.44 23.68 1.29
CA ALA A 571 40.45 23.86 0.25
C ALA A 571 39.97 25.31 0.14
N ILE A 572 39.83 26.03 1.25
CA ILE A 572 39.48 27.46 1.27
C ILE A 572 40.66 28.31 0.74
N GLY A 573 41.91 27.89 1.01
CA GLY A 573 43.14 28.55 0.53
C GLY A 573 43.50 28.24 -0.93
N TRP A 574 42.79 27.34 -1.58
CA TRP A 574 43.06 26.99 -2.98
C TRP A 574 42.41 28.02 -3.92
N LYS A 575 43.05 29.20 -4.02
CA LYS A 575 42.81 30.14 -5.11
C LYS A 575 43.39 29.49 -6.36
N ILE A 576 42.57 29.27 -7.37
CA ILE A 576 43.05 29.00 -8.72
C ILE A 576 43.94 30.22 -9.08
N LYS A 577 45.23 29.99 -9.16
CA LYS A 577 46.13 31.02 -9.69
C LYS A 577 45.78 31.24 -11.15
N ALA A 578 45.15 32.34 -11.43
CA ALA A 578 44.83 32.80 -12.78
C ALA A 578 46.09 33.30 -13.55
N ASP A 579 47.28 32.98 -13.10
CA ASP A 579 48.54 33.47 -13.66
C ASP A 579 49.30 32.32 -14.39
N SER A 580 48.75 31.85 -15.48
CA SER A 580 49.55 31.13 -16.51
C SER A 580 48.83 30.96 -17.84
N LEU A 581 48.20 32.02 -18.34
CA LEU A 581 47.82 32.13 -19.76
C LEU A 581 48.11 33.59 -20.19
N ALA A 582 49.41 33.90 -20.30
CA ALA A 582 49.93 34.96 -21.13
C ALA A 582 50.80 34.33 -22.20
#